data_b05345146dd5cbd1a06b5834a89098b7
#
_entry.id   b05345146dd5cbd1a06b5834a89098b7
#
_cell.length_a   1.000
_cell.length_b   1.000
_cell.length_c   1.000
_cell.angle_alpha   90.00
_cell.angle_beta   90.00
_cell.angle_gamma   90.00
#
_symmetry.space_group_name_H-M   'P 1'
#
loop_
_entity.id
_entity.type
_entity.pdbx_description
1 polymer ?
#
loop_
_entity_poly.entity_id
_entity_poly.type
_entity_poly.pdbx_seq_one_letter_code
_entity_poly.pdbx_strand_id
1 'polypeptide(L)'
;MDWLTVTLGAQKNVKLCSNATWTPQYNVSLMKPWFKAEFLGKQKSFNQPMLSLQLGNLVTLPHDWLLQGDFNMHTHGCTGANAKFECTNPVFTLSVSKDFYKRRLNVKLSGNDIFNGGVSRFTLYSNRFRFRKMEDNDSRCVTLSLRYRFNVTPSKYKGTGAGNAEKNRL
;
A
#
# COMPACT_ATOMS: atom_id res chain seq x y z
N MET A 1 2.70 3.42 -28.72
CA MET A 1 1.78 3.29 -27.56
C MET A 1 2.10 4.44 -26.61
N ASP A 2 1.17 5.35 -26.44
CA ASP A 2 1.40 6.54 -25.65
C ASP A 2 0.53 6.49 -24.39
N TRP A 3 1.09 6.91 -23.28
CA TRP A 3 0.35 7.06 -22.02
C TRP A 3 0.86 8.28 -21.26
N LEU A 4 -0.02 8.89 -20.51
CA LEU A 4 0.30 9.91 -19.54
C LEU A 4 -0.01 9.36 -18.15
N THR A 5 0.94 9.46 -17.23
CA THR A 5 0.70 9.20 -15.81
C THR A 5 1.08 10.44 -15.04
N VAL A 6 0.14 10.96 -14.27
CA VAL A 6 0.37 12.05 -13.33
C VAL A 6 0.13 11.50 -11.93
N THR A 7 1.12 11.65 -11.07
CA THR A 7 1.04 11.19 -9.68
C THR A 7 1.33 12.37 -8.76
N LEU A 8 0.45 12.57 -7.80
CA LEU A 8 0.60 13.55 -6.73
C LEU A 8 0.61 12.81 -5.39
N GLY A 9 1.66 13.02 -4.63
CA GLY A 9 1.81 12.43 -3.30
C GLY A 9 2.09 13.50 -2.26
N ALA A 10 1.53 13.35 -1.07
CA ALA A 10 1.79 14.20 0.07
C ALA A 10 1.84 13.37 1.35
N GLN A 11 2.77 13.73 2.22
CA GLN A 11 2.89 13.18 3.57
C GLN A 11 3.23 14.30 4.53
N LYS A 12 2.63 14.29 5.70
CA LYS A 12 2.90 15.30 6.73
C LYS A 12 2.79 14.67 8.12
N ASN A 13 3.71 15.04 9.00
CA ASN A 13 3.60 14.72 10.41
C ASN A 13 2.94 15.89 11.15
N VAL A 14 1.79 15.61 11.75
CA VAL A 14 1.01 16.58 12.51
C VAL A 14 1.04 16.19 13.99
N LYS A 15 1.54 17.08 14.84
CA LYS A 15 1.44 16.90 16.30
C LYS A 15 -0.01 17.21 16.73
N LEU A 16 -0.70 16.24 17.29
CA LEU A 16 -2.05 16.42 17.85
C LEU A 16 -1.97 16.96 19.30
N CYS A 17 -1.02 16.42 20.07
CA CYS A 17 -0.68 16.90 21.41
C CYS A 17 0.77 16.50 21.73
N SER A 18 1.24 16.74 22.96
CA SER A 18 2.64 16.48 23.35
C SER A 18 3.12 15.05 23.06
N ASN A 19 2.23 14.06 23.15
CA ASN A 19 2.56 12.64 23.02
C ASN A 19 1.73 11.92 21.95
N ALA A 20 1.07 12.65 21.04
CA ALA A 20 0.29 12.06 19.95
C ALA A 20 0.66 12.73 18.62
N THR A 21 0.86 11.92 17.60
CA THR A 21 1.15 12.37 16.24
C THR A 21 0.23 11.69 15.24
N TRP A 22 -0.15 12.43 14.23
CA TRP A 22 -0.88 11.93 13.07
C TRP A 22 -0.04 12.12 11.83
N THR A 23 0.13 11.05 11.07
CA THR A 23 0.90 11.03 9.83
C THR A 23 0.00 10.61 8.68
N PRO A 24 -0.74 11.54 8.06
CA PRO A 24 -1.46 11.27 6.83
C PRO A 24 -0.50 11.11 5.65
N GLN A 25 -0.83 10.17 4.77
CA GLN A 25 -0.17 9.92 3.50
C GLN A 25 -1.23 9.84 2.41
N TYR A 26 -1.08 10.64 1.38
CA TYR A 26 -2.01 10.69 0.26
C TYR A 26 -1.24 10.48 -1.04
N ASN A 27 -1.73 9.61 -1.88
CA ASN A 27 -1.21 9.40 -3.20
C ASN A 27 -2.38 9.28 -4.18
N VAL A 28 -2.39 10.16 -5.17
CA VAL A 28 -3.39 10.19 -6.23
C VAL A 28 -2.67 10.06 -7.56
N SER A 29 -3.03 9.07 -8.33
CA SER A 29 -2.45 8.82 -9.65
C SER A 29 -3.55 8.75 -10.70
N LEU A 30 -3.40 9.54 -11.75
CA LEU A 30 -4.23 9.51 -12.95
C LEU A 30 -3.41 8.93 -14.09
N MET A 31 -3.87 7.84 -14.65
CA MET A 31 -3.28 7.23 -15.82
C MET A 31 -4.26 7.33 -17.00
N LYS A 32 -3.79 7.86 -18.12
CA LYS A 32 -4.54 7.94 -19.36
C LYS A 32 -3.71 7.35 -20.50
N PRO A 33 -4.05 6.18 -21.01
CA PRO A 33 -3.44 5.63 -22.22
C PRO A 33 -4.11 6.19 -23.48
N TRP A 34 -3.34 6.22 -24.57
CA TRP A 34 -3.84 6.43 -25.95
C TRP A 34 -3.35 5.27 -26.80
N PHE A 35 -4.22 4.30 -26.99
CA PHE A 35 -3.87 3.12 -27.73
C PHE A 35 -5.02 2.66 -28.60
N LYS A 36 -4.70 2.21 -29.78
CA LYS A 36 -5.65 1.54 -30.69
C LYS A 36 -5.12 0.16 -31.02
N ALA A 37 -5.96 -0.81 -30.95
CA ALA A 37 -5.66 -2.19 -31.34
C ALA A 37 -6.76 -2.75 -32.22
N GLU A 38 -6.40 -3.68 -33.07
CA GLU A 38 -7.37 -4.46 -33.82
C GLU A 38 -8.00 -5.52 -32.92
N PHE A 39 -9.31 -5.59 -32.94
CA PHE A 39 -10.08 -6.59 -32.23
C PHE A 39 -11.21 -7.09 -33.15
N LEU A 40 -11.19 -8.37 -33.52
CA LEU A 40 -12.15 -8.99 -34.42
C LEU A 40 -12.28 -8.23 -35.76
N GLY A 41 -11.17 -7.85 -36.36
CA GLY A 41 -11.15 -7.12 -37.62
C GLY A 41 -11.57 -5.65 -37.54
N LYS A 42 -11.78 -5.10 -36.33
CA LYS A 42 -12.15 -3.70 -36.11
C LYS A 42 -11.16 -2.99 -35.20
N GLN A 43 -10.89 -1.72 -35.51
CA GLN A 43 -10.08 -0.85 -34.65
C GLN A 43 -10.84 -0.54 -33.35
N LYS A 44 -10.22 -0.83 -32.23
CA LYS A 44 -10.73 -0.50 -30.89
C LYS A 44 -9.79 0.44 -30.18
N SER A 45 -10.35 1.49 -29.59
CA SER A 45 -9.59 2.48 -28.81
C SER A 45 -9.58 2.12 -27.33
N PHE A 46 -8.39 2.25 -26.72
CA PHE A 46 -8.14 2.08 -25.29
C PHE A 46 -7.60 3.40 -24.74
N ASN A 47 -8.51 4.33 -24.47
CA ASN A 47 -8.16 5.68 -24.03
C ASN A 47 -8.93 6.13 -22.77
N GLN A 48 -9.61 5.20 -22.11
CA GLN A 48 -10.34 5.51 -20.89
C GLN A 48 -9.36 5.74 -19.74
N PRO A 49 -9.38 6.91 -19.08
CA PRO A 49 -8.51 7.19 -17.95
C PRO A 49 -8.86 6.30 -16.75
N MET A 50 -7.86 6.04 -15.91
CA MET A 50 -8.00 5.33 -14.64
C MET A 50 -7.42 6.19 -13.53
N LEU A 51 -8.18 6.37 -12.47
CA LEU A 51 -7.76 7.04 -11.26
C LEU A 51 -7.43 6.00 -10.20
N SER A 52 -6.27 6.15 -9.55
CA SER A 52 -5.88 5.39 -8.37
C SER A 52 -5.75 6.34 -7.18
N LEU A 53 -6.31 5.95 -6.06
CA LEU A 53 -6.27 6.70 -4.81
C LEU A 53 -5.73 5.80 -3.71
N GLN A 54 -4.72 6.27 -2.99
CA GLN A 54 -4.16 5.61 -1.82
C GLN A 54 -4.13 6.62 -0.67
N LEU A 55 -4.80 6.29 0.41
CA LEU A 55 -4.85 7.10 1.62
C LEU A 55 -4.35 6.25 2.77
N GLY A 56 -3.26 6.67 3.39
CA GLY A 56 -2.71 6.07 4.60
C GLY A 56 -2.84 7.06 5.76
N ASN A 57 -3.27 6.59 6.91
CA ASN A 57 -3.36 7.38 8.13
C ASN A 57 -2.73 6.60 9.27
N LEU A 58 -1.68 7.13 9.84
CA LEU A 58 -1.00 6.58 10.98
C LEU A 58 -1.15 7.54 12.17
N VAL A 59 -1.73 7.06 13.25
CA VAL A 59 -1.91 7.84 14.47
C VAL A 59 -1.17 7.14 15.61
N THR A 60 -0.14 7.81 16.12
CA THR A 60 0.57 7.39 17.33
C THR A 60 -0.05 8.10 18.53
N LEU A 61 -0.45 7.34 19.52
CA LEU A 61 -1.08 7.84 20.73
C LEU A 61 -0.20 7.57 21.97
N PRO A 62 -0.47 8.24 23.11
CA PRO A 62 0.21 7.95 24.36
C PRO A 62 0.12 6.47 24.76
N HIS A 63 1.05 6.02 25.60
CA HIS A 63 1.12 4.64 26.10
C HIS A 63 1.36 3.59 25.01
N ASP A 64 2.14 3.96 23.96
CA ASP A 64 2.54 3.08 22.87
C ASP A 64 1.38 2.47 22.06
N TRP A 65 0.26 3.19 21.93
CA TRP A 65 -0.82 2.85 21.02
C TRP A 65 -0.53 3.37 19.60
N LEU A 66 -0.83 2.55 18.62
CA LEU A 66 -0.72 2.87 17.20
C LEU A 66 -2.01 2.48 16.49
N LEU A 67 -2.64 3.44 15.81
CA LEU A 67 -3.79 3.23 14.94
C LEU A 67 -3.34 3.45 13.49
N GLN A 68 -3.74 2.58 12.60
CA GLN A 68 -3.45 2.69 11.18
C GLN A 68 -4.72 2.40 10.38
N GLY A 69 -5.02 3.29 9.44
CA GLY A 69 -6.11 3.13 8.50
C GLY A 69 -5.59 3.35 7.07
N ASP A 70 -5.75 2.35 6.21
CA ASP A 70 -5.32 2.40 4.82
C ASP A 70 -6.52 2.21 3.90
N PHE A 71 -6.67 3.10 2.94
CA PHE A 71 -7.67 3.03 1.90
C PHE A 71 -7.00 3.04 0.54
N ASN A 72 -7.30 2.04 -0.28
CA ASN A 72 -6.82 1.92 -1.64
C ASN A 72 -8.00 1.75 -2.58
N MET A 73 -8.00 2.48 -3.66
CA MET A 73 -9.05 2.40 -4.68
C MET A 73 -8.47 2.66 -6.06
N HIS A 74 -8.98 1.95 -7.05
CA HIS A 74 -8.85 2.35 -8.44
C HIS A 74 -10.21 2.32 -9.14
N THR A 75 -10.40 3.25 -10.08
CA THR A 75 -11.63 3.30 -10.88
C THR A 75 -11.53 2.34 -12.07
N HIS A 76 -12.66 2.08 -12.71
CA HIS A 76 -12.64 1.47 -14.01
C HIS A 76 -11.84 2.32 -15.01
N GLY A 77 -11.17 1.68 -15.97
CA GLY A 77 -10.32 2.37 -16.94
C GLY A 77 -9.41 1.42 -17.69
N CYS A 78 -8.63 1.94 -18.61
CA CYS A 78 -7.64 1.17 -19.36
C CYS A 78 -6.28 1.24 -18.67
N THR A 79 -5.57 0.09 -18.54
CA THR A 79 -4.28 -0.01 -17.87
C THR A 79 -3.14 -0.34 -18.82
N GLY A 80 -3.34 -0.15 -20.10
CA GLY A 80 -2.32 -0.47 -21.09
C GLY A 80 -2.93 -0.79 -22.45
N ALA A 81 -2.13 -1.45 -23.25
CA ALA A 81 -2.40 -1.65 -24.68
C ALA A 81 -3.72 -2.38 -24.99
N ASN A 82 -4.14 -3.26 -24.13
CA ASN A 82 -5.27 -4.16 -24.42
C ASN A 82 -6.04 -4.60 -23.16
N ALA A 83 -5.80 -3.94 -22.03
CA ALA A 83 -6.40 -4.28 -20.76
C ALA A 83 -7.34 -3.17 -20.27
N LYS A 84 -8.50 -3.58 -19.79
CA LYS A 84 -9.49 -2.68 -19.20
C LYS A 84 -9.97 -3.24 -17.87
N PHE A 85 -9.87 -2.44 -16.80
CA PHE A 85 -10.58 -2.67 -15.55
C PHE A 85 -12.05 -2.28 -15.68
N GLU A 86 -12.95 -3.16 -15.28
CA GLU A 86 -14.39 -2.99 -15.42
C GLU A 86 -15.09 -2.56 -14.13
N CYS A 87 -14.38 -2.56 -13.01
CA CYS A 87 -14.96 -2.18 -11.72
C CYS A 87 -14.04 -1.24 -10.93
N THR A 88 -14.63 -0.54 -9.99
CA THR A 88 -13.95 0.16 -8.92
C THR A 88 -13.86 -0.78 -7.74
N ASN A 89 -12.68 -0.92 -7.13
CA ASN A 89 -12.49 -1.78 -5.99
C ASN A 89 -11.88 -1.00 -4.81
N PRO A 90 -12.73 -0.43 -3.95
CA PRO A 90 -12.29 0.21 -2.72
C PRO A 90 -11.92 -0.84 -1.67
N VAL A 91 -10.67 -0.86 -1.26
CA VAL A 91 -10.17 -1.73 -0.18
C VAL A 91 -9.83 -0.87 1.02
N PHE A 92 -10.41 -1.20 2.17
CA PHE A 92 -10.15 -0.50 3.41
C PHE A 92 -9.60 -1.47 4.47
N THR A 93 -8.47 -1.10 5.05
CA THR A 93 -7.80 -1.85 6.12
C THR A 93 -7.66 -0.97 7.35
N LEU A 94 -8.03 -1.50 8.49
CA LEU A 94 -7.88 -0.83 9.78
C LEU A 94 -7.07 -1.71 10.72
N SER A 95 -6.15 -1.13 11.47
CA SER A 95 -5.44 -1.85 12.51
C SER A 95 -5.20 -1.00 13.75
N VAL A 96 -5.18 -1.67 14.88
CA VAL A 96 -4.80 -1.12 16.18
C VAL A 96 -3.70 -1.99 16.75
N SER A 97 -2.64 -1.38 17.26
CA SER A 97 -1.60 -2.10 17.96
C SER A 97 -1.15 -1.38 19.22
N LYS A 98 -0.62 -2.15 20.13
CA LYS A 98 -0.07 -1.66 21.40
C LYS A 98 1.18 -2.42 21.76
N ASP A 99 2.17 -1.67 22.23
CA ASP A 99 3.38 -2.23 22.79
C ASP A 99 3.28 -2.33 24.33
N PHE A 100 3.70 -3.48 24.87
CA PHE A 100 3.75 -3.78 26.29
C PHE A 100 5.17 -4.13 26.71
N TYR A 101 5.43 -4.11 28.03
CA TYR A 101 6.70 -4.53 28.63
C TYR A 101 7.93 -3.85 28.01
N LYS A 102 7.93 -2.50 27.94
CA LYS A 102 9.02 -1.72 27.33
C LYS A 102 9.29 -2.15 25.86
N ARG A 103 8.21 -2.33 25.09
CA ARG A 103 8.21 -2.74 23.67
C ARG A 103 8.72 -4.16 23.41
N ARG A 104 8.67 -5.03 24.43
CA ARG A 104 9.00 -6.45 24.24
C ARG A 104 7.85 -7.26 23.65
N LEU A 105 6.61 -6.92 24.00
CA LEU A 105 5.42 -7.56 23.46
C LEU A 105 4.62 -6.55 22.63
N ASN A 106 4.44 -6.84 21.37
CA ASN A 106 3.54 -6.10 20.48
C ASN A 106 2.29 -6.95 20.20
N VAL A 107 1.13 -6.37 20.44
CA VAL A 107 -0.18 -6.95 20.12
C VAL A 107 -0.80 -6.11 19.04
N LYS A 108 -1.16 -6.69 17.90
CA LYS A 108 -1.81 -6.00 16.78
C LYS A 108 -3.08 -6.75 16.38
N LEU A 109 -4.20 -6.03 16.32
CA LEU A 109 -5.44 -6.48 15.71
C LEU A 109 -5.63 -5.71 14.41
N SER A 110 -5.92 -6.40 13.32
CA SER A 110 -6.18 -5.79 12.02
C SER A 110 -7.39 -6.42 11.33
N GLY A 111 -8.22 -5.58 10.72
CA GLY A 111 -9.27 -5.96 9.80
C GLY A 111 -8.86 -5.56 8.39
N ASN A 112 -8.69 -6.53 7.51
CA ASN A 112 -8.39 -6.30 6.11
C ASN A 112 -9.67 -6.33 5.30
N ASP A 113 -9.73 -5.45 4.30
CA ASP A 113 -10.83 -5.36 3.34
C ASP A 113 -12.22 -5.39 4.01
N ILE A 114 -12.42 -4.51 4.99
CA ILE A 114 -13.61 -4.49 5.86
C ILE A 114 -14.91 -4.42 5.04
N PHE A 115 -14.89 -3.74 3.89
CA PHE A 115 -16.05 -3.54 3.04
C PHE A 115 -16.14 -4.55 1.88
N ASN A 116 -15.26 -5.56 1.84
CA ASN A 116 -15.20 -6.58 0.79
C ASN A 116 -15.07 -5.97 -0.63
N GLY A 117 -14.22 -4.97 -0.75
CA GLY A 117 -13.94 -4.27 -2.01
C GLY A 117 -12.86 -4.91 -2.87
N GLY A 118 -12.20 -5.96 -2.38
CA GLY A 118 -11.05 -6.61 -3.03
C GLY A 118 -11.36 -7.39 -4.30
N VAL A 119 -12.57 -7.25 -4.84
CA VAL A 119 -12.97 -7.91 -6.11
C VAL A 119 -12.47 -7.12 -7.29
N SER A 120 -11.65 -7.73 -8.12
CA SER A 120 -11.11 -7.15 -9.36
C SER A 120 -11.71 -7.81 -10.58
N ARG A 121 -12.16 -7.01 -11.54
CA ARG A 121 -12.66 -7.48 -12.84
C ARG A 121 -11.92 -6.77 -13.94
N PHE A 122 -11.28 -7.54 -14.81
CA PHE A 122 -10.62 -6.97 -15.96
C PHE A 122 -10.85 -7.78 -17.23
N THR A 123 -10.78 -7.11 -18.35
CA THR A 123 -10.90 -7.69 -19.67
C THR A 123 -9.63 -7.42 -20.45
N LEU A 124 -9.03 -8.48 -20.95
CA LEU A 124 -7.95 -8.45 -21.92
C LEU A 124 -8.51 -8.65 -23.32
N TYR A 125 -8.07 -7.86 -24.27
CA TYR A 125 -8.43 -7.94 -25.67
C TYR A 125 -7.24 -8.42 -26.48
N SER A 126 -7.41 -9.44 -27.24
CA SER A 126 -6.47 -9.94 -28.25
C SER A 126 -7.10 -9.77 -29.63
N ASN A 127 -6.32 -9.89 -30.69
CA ASN A 127 -6.81 -9.75 -32.07
C ASN A 127 -8.03 -10.66 -32.37
N ARG A 128 -8.03 -11.87 -31.82
CA ARG A 128 -9.04 -12.90 -32.12
C ARG A 128 -9.98 -13.25 -30.97
N PHE A 129 -9.66 -12.87 -29.72
CA PHE A 129 -10.47 -13.26 -28.57
C PHE A 129 -10.47 -12.17 -27.48
N ARG A 130 -11.47 -12.24 -26.64
CA ARG A 130 -11.61 -11.46 -25.44
C ARG A 130 -11.56 -12.38 -24.22
N PHE A 131 -10.65 -12.12 -23.32
CA PHE A 131 -10.54 -12.83 -22.05
C PHE A 131 -11.04 -11.92 -20.93
N ARG A 132 -12.03 -12.38 -20.20
CA ARG A 132 -12.55 -11.69 -19.02
C ARG A 132 -12.17 -12.49 -17.79
N LYS A 133 -11.51 -11.81 -16.85
CA LYS A 133 -11.11 -12.38 -15.57
C LYS A 133 -11.80 -11.63 -14.44
N MET A 134 -12.32 -12.38 -13.49
CA MET A 134 -12.78 -11.90 -12.20
C MET A 134 -11.91 -12.55 -11.14
N GLU A 135 -11.30 -11.72 -10.31
CA GLU A 135 -10.52 -12.14 -9.16
C GLU A 135 -11.23 -11.67 -7.91
N ASP A 136 -11.65 -12.62 -7.11
CA ASP A 136 -12.12 -12.40 -5.75
C ASP A 136 -11.10 -13.09 -4.84
N ASN A 137 -10.28 -12.28 -4.17
CA ASN A 137 -9.18 -12.81 -3.38
C ASN A 137 -9.60 -13.20 -1.97
N ASP A 138 -10.92 -13.11 -1.65
CA ASP A 138 -11.44 -13.34 -0.30
C ASP A 138 -10.55 -12.66 0.77
N SER A 139 -10.20 -11.40 0.48
CA SER A 139 -9.22 -10.62 1.27
C SER A 139 -9.77 -10.15 2.62
N ARG A 140 -11.08 -10.33 2.83
CA ARG A 140 -11.76 -9.95 4.06
C ARG A 140 -11.40 -10.87 5.20
N CYS A 141 -10.56 -10.36 6.10
CA CYS A 141 -10.13 -11.13 7.26
C CYS A 141 -9.85 -10.25 8.48
N VAL A 142 -9.96 -10.85 9.64
CA VAL A 142 -9.49 -10.28 10.91
C VAL A 142 -8.29 -11.07 11.38
N THR A 143 -7.20 -10.36 11.67
CA THR A 143 -5.93 -10.98 12.08
C THR A 143 -5.50 -10.44 13.44
N LEU A 144 -5.23 -11.32 14.37
CA LEU A 144 -4.56 -11.00 15.63
C LEU A 144 -3.09 -11.45 15.53
N SER A 145 -2.19 -10.50 15.72
CA SER A 145 -0.74 -10.76 15.69
C SER A 145 -0.14 -10.51 17.08
N LEU A 146 0.62 -11.45 17.58
CA LEU A 146 1.39 -11.35 18.80
C LEU A 146 2.87 -11.50 18.47
N ARG A 147 3.67 -10.50 18.80
CA ARG A 147 5.12 -10.52 18.59
C ARG A 147 5.83 -10.29 19.91
N TYR A 148 6.59 -11.27 20.35
CA TYR A 148 7.44 -11.14 21.54
C TYR A 148 8.92 -11.13 21.15
N ARG A 149 9.67 -10.17 21.69
CA ARG A 149 11.12 -10.02 21.46
C ARG A 149 11.86 -10.61 22.65
N PHE A 150 12.51 -11.74 22.43
CA PHE A 150 13.39 -12.37 23.40
C PHE A 150 14.78 -11.71 23.35
N ASN A 151 15.45 -11.65 24.51
CA ASN A 151 16.85 -11.23 24.61
C ASN A 151 17.23 -9.93 23.85
N VAL A 152 16.46 -8.87 24.05
CA VAL A 152 16.89 -7.53 23.64
C VAL A 152 17.94 -7.05 24.64
N THR A 153 19.13 -7.64 24.59
CA THR A 153 20.30 -7.07 25.24
C THR A 153 20.82 -5.99 24.29
N PRO A 154 20.87 -4.71 24.69
CA PRO A 154 21.54 -3.72 23.86
C PRO A 154 22.97 -4.22 23.65
N SER A 155 23.37 -4.38 22.39
CA SER A 155 24.73 -4.77 22.06
C SER A 155 25.70 -3.81 22.75
N LYS A 156 26.35 -4.25 23.79
CA LYS A 156 27.45 -3.54 24.46
C LYS A 156 28.72 -3.56 23.61
N TYR A 157 28.65 -4.12 22.41
CA TYR A 157 29.76 -4.10 21.49
C TYR A 157 29.93 -2.68 20.92
N LYS A 158 30.52 -1.81 21.71
CA LYS A 158 31.32 -0.71 21.16
C LYS A 158 32.53 -1.39 20.54
N GLY A 159 32.45 -1.70 19.27
CA GLY A 159 33.59 -2.18 18.51
C GLY A 159 34.71 -1.15 18.68
N THR A 160 35.64 -1.42 19.52
CA THR A 160 36.99 -0.86 19.39
C THR A 160 37.49 -1.40 18.07
N GLY A 161 37.37 -0.57 17.01
CA GLY A 161 37.77 -0.97 15.67
C GLY A 161 39.19 -1.55 15.74
N ALA A 162 39.37 -2.72 15.16
CA ALA A 162 40.64 -3.44 15.07
C ALA A 162 41.79 -2.61 14.41
N GLY A 163 41.55 -1.38 14.06
CA GLY A 163 42.53 -0.47 13.47
C GLY A 163 43.05 0.65 14.39
N ASN A 164 42.51 0.81 15.62
CA ASN A 164 42.93 1.91 16.47
C ASN A 164 44.30 1.67 17.14
N ALA A 165 44.72 0.42 17.29
CA ALA A 165 46.06 0.12 17.80
C ALA A 165 47.15 0.37 16.73
N GLU A 166 46.82 0.28 15.44
CA GLU A 166 47.74 0.54 14.33
C GLU A 166 47.91 2.05 14.04
N LYS A 167 46.86 2.82 14.23
CA LYS A 167 46.91 4.30 14.04
C LYS A 167 47.79 5.04 15.06
N ASN A 168 48.01 4.43 16.23
CA ASN A 168 48.88 5.03 17.26
C ASN A 168 50.37 4.60 17.12
N ARG A 169 50.72 3.85 16.04
CA ARG A 169 52.09 3.45 15.74
C ARG A 169 52.75 4.22 14.58
N LEU A 170 51.99 5.12 13.97
CA LEU A 170 52.48 6.08 12.96
C LEU A 170 52.53 7.47 13.57
#